data_c1c090f3e5c4782ec92216286acdf86f
#
_entry.id   c1c090f3e5c4782ec92216286acdf86f
#
_cell.length_a   1.000
_cell.length_b   1.000
_cell.length_c   1.000
_cell.angle_alpha   90.00
_cell.angle_beta   90.00
_cell.angle_gamma   90.00
#
_symmetry.space_group_name_H-M   'P 1'
#
loop_
_entity.id
_entity.type
_entity.pdbx_description
1 polymer ?
#
loop_
_entity_poly.entity_id
_entity_poly.type
_entity_poly.pdbx_seq_one_letter_code
_entity_poly.pdbx_strand_id
1 'polypeptide(L)'
;MIQPRGRWLRELIMKILVAEDNLTTRRILEAILVKWNYDVISVSDGNDAWEKLHEKNPPMLIILDWMMPGINGVELCRKLRQEDPERPMYIILLTARDEKNDIVEGLGAGADDYIAKPFDKGELRARIDVGRRVVELQTALLEKEKLQVIFEMTGAICHELSQPMQAISGNSELMLMSVQKDNPLYRNIQTIKDQVDRMGNITKKLKRVTRYKTKDYINSKIIDLDSSSTP
;
A
#
# COMPACT_ATOMS: atom_id res chain seq x y z
N MET A 1 -15.94 3.28 -31.61
CA MET A 1 -14.48 3.45 -31.37
C MET A 1 -14.33 3.79 -29.88
N ILE A 2 -14.19 2.74 -29.05
CA ILE A 2 -14.18 2.86 -27.58
C ILE A 2 -12.72 3.00 -27.18
N GLN A 3 -12.35 4.17 -26.66
CA GLN A 3 -11.03 4.38 -26.08
C GLN A 3 -10.93 3.61 -24.76
N PRO A 4 -9.83 2.88 -24.49
CA PRO A 4 -9.66 2.17 -23.24
C PRO A 4 -9.46 3.18 -22.10
N ARG A 5 -10.40 3.18 -21.14
CA ARG A 5 -10.32 3.89 -19.86
C ARG A 5 -9.29 3.20 -18.95
N GLY A 6 -8.02 3.56 -19.12
CA GLY A 6 -6.91 3.05 -18.34
C GLY A 6 -5.90 4.12 -17.97
N ARG A 7 -6.34 5.33 -17.56
CA ARG A 7 -5.45 6.49 -17.35
C ARG A 7 -5.24 6.87 -15.88
N TRP A 8 -5.38 5.94 -14.96
CA TRP A 8 -5.15 6.20 -13.53
C TRP A 8 -3.96 5.45 -12.93
N LEU A 9 -3.34 4.56 -13.68
CA LEU A 9 -1.97 4.14 -13.41
C LEU A 9 -1.06 5.02 -14.29
N ARG A 10 -0.76 6.25 -13.86
CA ARG A 10 0.56 6.79 -14.16
C ARG A 10 1.50 5.67 -13.74
N GLU A 11 2.26 5.14 -14.67
CA GLU A 11 3.43 4.33 -14.37
C GLU A 11 4.24 5.15 -13.36
N LEU A 12 4.02 4.89 -12.07
CA LEU A 12 4.88 5.41 -11.02
C LEU A 12 6.20 4.72 -11.33
N ILE A 13 7.13 5.52 -11.91
CA ILE A 13 8.48 5.06 -12.19
C ILE A 13 8.99 4.48 -10.87
N MET A 14 9.20 3.16 -10.85
CA MET A 14 9.59 2.47 -9.62
C MET A 14 11.01 2.88 -9.26
N LYS A 15 11.21 3.23 -7.99
CA LYS A 15 12.52 3.61 -7.47
C LYS A 15 13.33 2.37 -7.15
N ILE A 16 14.61 2.39 -7.55
CA ILE A 16 15.60 1.37 -7.19
C ILE A 16 16.76 2.04 -6.47
N LEU A 17 17.15 1.51 -5.33
CA LEU A 17 18.40 1.84 -4.67
C LEU A 17 19.50 0.90 -5.19
N VAL A 18 20.64 1.47 -5.52
CA VAL A 18 21.89 0.75 -5.83
C VAL A 18 22.96 1.22 -4.86
N ALA A 19 23.41 0.33 -3.97
CA ALA A 19 24.55 0.57 -3.10
C ALA A 19 25.73 -0.29 -3.58
N GLU A 20 26.75 0.34 -4.10
CA GLU A 20 27.92 -0.31 -4.71
C GLU A 20 29.13 0.61 -4.55
N ASP A 21 30.20 0.15 -3.95
CA ASP A 21 31.40 0.97 -3.71
C ASP A 21 32.23 1.20 -4.98
N ASN A 22 32.27 0.19 -5.86
CA ASN A 22 32.98 0.31 -7.13
C ASN A 22 32.28 1.26 -8.11
N LEU A 23 32.90 2.40 -8.39
CA LEU A 23 32.35 3.43 -9.26
C LEU A 23 31.95 2.92 -10.65
N THR A 24 32.75 2.01 -11.23
CA THR A 24 32.50 1.48 -12.57
C THR A 24 31.25 0.60 -12.58
N THR A 25 31.14 -0.32 -11.65
CA THR A 25 29.98 -1.21 -11.50
C THR A 25 28.72 -0.40 -11.20
N ARG A 26 28.80 0.57 -10.29
CA ARG A 26 27.69 1.45 -9.93
C ARG A 26 27.15 2.23 -11.14
N ARG A 27 28.04 2.82 -11.95
CA ARG A 27 27.62 3.54 -13.18
C ARG A 27 27.03 2.63 -14.24
N ILE A 28 27.54 1.41 -14.37
CA ILE A 28 26.99 0.43 -15.31
C ILE A 28 25.55 0.05 -14.87
N LEU A 29 25.34 -0.24 -13.59
CA LEU A 29 24.02 -0.55 -13.04
C LEU A 29 23.05 0.63 -13.24
N GLU A 30 23.46 1.83 -12.87
CA GLU A 30 22.67 3.04 -13.05
C GLU A 30 22.24 3.24 -14.50
N ALA A 31 23.18 3.17 -15.44
CA ALA A 31 22.89 3.34 -16.87
C ALA A 31 21.93 2.27 -17.41
N ILE A 32 22.06 1.02 -16.97
CA ILE A 32 21.18 -0.08 -17.36
C ILE A 32 19.77 0.14 -16.81
N LEU A 33 19.65 0.47 -15.51
CA LEU A 33 18.37 0.64 -14.83
C LEU A 33 17.59 1.85 -15.33
N VAL A 34 18.28 2.97 -15.57
CA VAL A 34 17.68 4.17 -16.20
C VAL A 34 17.17 3.83 -17.61
N LYS A 35 17.93 3.06 -18.41
CA LYS A 35 17.47 2.59 -19.72
C LYS A 35 16.22 1.70 -19.63
N TRP A 36 16.01 1.00 -18.52
CA TRP A 36 14.81 0.20 -18.25
C TRP A 36 13.68 1.00 -17.59
N ASN A 37 13.83 2.33 -17.55
CA ASN A 37 12.82 3.27 -17.03
C ASN A 37 12.57 3.17 -15.52
N TYR A 38 13.63 2.90 -14.74
CA TYR A 38 13.61 3.00 -13.28
C TYR A 38 14.14 4.36 -12.81
N ASP A 39 13.64 4.84 -11.67
CA ASP A 39 14.20 5.99 -10.93
C ASP A 39 15.29 5.47 -10.00
N VAL A 40 16.56 5.77 -10.32
CA VAL A 40 17.70 5.15 -9.68
C VAL A 40 18.31 6.09 -8.64
N ILE A 41 18.39 5.63 -7.40
CA ILE A 41 19.16 6.24 -6.32
C ILE A 41 20.44 5.43 -6.18
N SER A 42 21.60 6.01 -6.48
CA SER A 42 22.90 5.32 -6.34
C SER A 42 23.73 5.92 -5.23
N VAL A 43 24.29 5.08 -4.38
CA VAL A 43 25.14 5.41 -3.24
C VAL A 43 26.40 4.55 -3.24
N SER A 44 27.42 4.99 -2.53
CA SER A 44 28.74 4.33 -2.52
C SER A 44 29.03 3.50 -1.27
N ASP A 45 28.20 3.58 -0.27
CA ASP A 45 28.40 2.88 0.99
C ASP A 45 27.07 2.56 1.69
N GLY A 46 27.17 1.71 2.73
CA GLY A 46 25.99 1.22 3.43
C GLY A 46 25.34 2.22 4.37
N ASN A 47 26.07 3.25 4.83
CA ASN A 47 25.48 4.26 5.70
C ASN A 47 24.58 5.20 4.88
N ASP A 48 25.05 5.65 3.71
CA ASP A 48 24.25 6.41 2.77
C ASP A 48 23.01 5.62 2.30
N ALA A 49 23.20 4.29 2.05
CA ALA A 49 22.09 3.41 1.71
C ALA A 49 21.04 3.35 2.84
N TRP A 50 21.49 3.22 4.09
CA TRP A 50 20.61 3.23 5.26
C TRP A 50 19.80 4.52 5.35
N GLU A 51 20.45 5.69 5.20
CA GLU A 51 19.75 6.98 5.22
C GLU A 51 18.69 7.10 4.12
N LYS A 52 19.04 6.71 2.88
CA LYS A 52 18.09 6.75 1.75
C LYS A 52 16.89 5.83 1.94
N LEU A 53 17.05 4.71 2.62
CA LEU A 53 15.99 3.76 2.93
C LEU A 53 15.06 4.24 4.05
N HIS A 54 15.43 5.30 4.80
CA HIS A 54 14.62 5.94 5.84
C HIS A 54 13.97 7.25 5.41
N GLU A 55 14.15 7.67 4.17
CA GLU A 55 13.44 8.84 3.63
C GLU A 55 11.93 8.59 3.52
N LYS A 56 11.14 9.67 3.41
CA LYS A 56 9.66 9.62 3.40
C LYS A 56 9.05 8.74 2.30
N ASN A 57 9.74 8.54 1.18
CA ASN A 57 9.28 7.68 0.09
C ASN A 57 10.45 6.83 -0.41
N PRO A 58 10.85 5.83 0.37
CA PRO A 58 12.05 5.05 0.11
C PRO A 58 11.86 4.09 -1.07
N PRO A 59 12.95 3.73 -1.74
CA PRO A 59 12.91 2.67 -2.74
C PRO A 59 12.54 1.33 -2.12
N MET A 60 11.78 0.53 -2.87
CA MET A 60 11.37 -0.81 -2.47
C MET A 60 12.12 -1.92 -3.21
N LEU A 61 12.77 -1.61 -4.34
CA LEU A 61 13.75 -2.47 -4.97
C LEU A 61 15.14 -2.01 -4.58
N ILE A 62 15.96 -2.92 -4.09
CA ILE A 62 17.24 -2.62 -3.46
C ILE A 62 18.28 -3.57 -4.02
N ILE A 63 19.36 -3.03 -4.57
CA ILE A 63 20.53 -3.78 -5.04
C ILE A 63 21.70 -3.37 -4.15
N LEU A 64 22.26 -4.30 -3.42
CA LEU A 64 23.35 -4.07 -2.47
C LEU A 64 24.57 -4.87 -2.86
N ASP A 65 25.71 -4.24 -2.92
CA ASP A 65 26.96 -4.96 -2.92
C ASP A 65 27.16 -5.67 -1.57
N TRP A 66 27.65 -6.87 -1.62
CA TRP A 66 28.01 -7.64 -0.42
C TRP A 66 29.03 -6.90 0.43
N MET A 67 30.11 -6.44 -0.21
CA MET A 67 31.24 -5.78 0.44
C MET A 67 31.27 -4.29 0.07
N MET A 68 30.97 -3.42 1.03
CA MET A 68 31.04 -1.98 0.87
C MET A 68 31.46 -1.31 2.18
N PRO A 69 32.01 -0.09 2.15
CA PRO A 69 32.36 0.66 3.34
C PRO A 69 31.16 0.94 4.26
N GLY A 70 31.43 1.14 5.54
CA GLY A 70 30.41 1.36 6.55
C GLY A 70 29.65 0.07 6.86
N ILE A 71 28.34 0.07 6.68
CA ILE A 71 27.51 -1.13 6.85
C ILE A 71 27.63 -1.98 5.58
N ASN A 72 28.06 -3.24 5.70
CA ASN A 72 28.10 -4.15 4.55
C ASN A 72 26.68 -4.59 4.11
N GLY A 73 26.54 -5.12 2.87
CA GLY A 73 25.25 -5.43 2.31
C GLY A 73 24.44 -6.45 3.11
N VAL A 74 25.10 -7.46 3.66
CA VAL A 74 24.46 -8.52 4.48
C VAL A 74 23.97 -7.97 5.81
N GLU A 75 24.79 -7.15 6.46
CA GLU A 75 24.42 -6.49 7.71
C GLU A 75 23.26 -5.50 7.50
N LEU A 76 23.30 -4.73 6.40
CA LEU A 76 22.25 -3.80 6.03
C LEU A 76 20.93 -4.53 5.80
N CYS A 77 20.97 -5.65 5.07
CA CYS A 77 19.81 -6.51 4.84
C CYS A 77 19.21 -6.99 6.16
N ARG A 78 20.03 -7.51 7.06
CA ARG A 78 19.58 -8.01 8.39
C ARG A 78 18.92 -6.89 9.21
N LYS A 79 19.52 -5.71 9.25
CA LYS A 79 18.97 -4.55 9.97
C LYS A 79 17.61 -4.12 9.42
N LEU A 80 17.47 -4.04 8.09
CA LEU A 80 16.20 -3.66 7.44
C LEU A 80 15.07 -4.64 7.77
N ARG A 81 15.36 -5.94 7.76
CA ARG A 81 14.37 -6.97 8.08
C ARG A 81 14.01 -7.02 9.57
N GLN A 82 14.93 -6.67 10.45
CA GLN A 82 14.67 -6.60 11.89
C GLN A 82 13.83 -5.39 12.28
N GLU A 83 14.02 -4.26 11.61
CA GLU A 83 13.30 -3.01 11.91
C GLU A 83 11.83 -3.07 11.45
N ASP A 84 11.60 -3.52 10.23
CA ASP A 84 10.24 -3.63 9.67
C ASP A 84 10.14 -4.90 8.79
N PRO A 85 9.80 -6.05 9.40
CA PRO A 85 9.67 -7.32 8.68
C PRO A 85 8.57 -7.33 7.61
N GLU A 86 7.55 -6.49 7.77
CA GLU A 86 6.36 -6.45 6.88
C GLU A 86 6.51 -5.40 5.76
N ARG A 87 7.55 -4.58 5.81
CA ARG A 87 7.77 -3.57 4.79
C ARG A 87 7.95 -4.22 3.42
N PRO A 88 7.14 -3.83 2.41
CA PRO A 88 7.29 -4.36 1.06
C PRO A 88 8.61 -3.88 0.47
N MET A 89 9.57 -4.77 0.42
CA MET A 89 10.88 -4.53 -0.19
C MET A 89 11.44 -5.82 -0.77
N TYR A 90 12.21 -5.69 -1.84
CA TYR A 90 12.93 -6.78 -2.47
C TYR A 90 14.41 -6.44 -2.56
N ILE A 91 15.23 -7.25 -1.93
CA ILE A 91 16.67 -7.02 -1.77
C ILE A 91 17.43 -8.04 -2.58
N ILE A 92 18.26 -7.57 -3.52
CA ILE A 92 19.18 -8.37 -4.33
C ILE A 92 20.61 -8.07 -3.85
N LEU A 93 21.33 -9.09 -3.42
CA LEU A 93 22.75 -8.97 -3.09
C LEU A 93 23.60 -9.21 -4.34
N LEU A 94 24.53 -8.30 -4.60
CA LEU A 94 25.60 -8.51 -5.58
C LEU A 94 26.84 -9.07 -4.86
N THR A 95 27.33 -10.19 -5.32
CA THR A 95 28.46 -10.86 -4.67
C THR A 95 29.54 -11.25 -5.68
N ALA A 96 30.81 -11.10 -5.30
CA ALA A 96 31.94 -11.66 -6.02
C ALA A 96 32.22 -13.13 -5.62
N ARG A 97 31.42 -13.68 -4.69
CA ARG A 97 31.63 -14.98 -4.09
C ARG A 97 30.59 -15.97 -4.60
N ASP A 98 31.08 -17.07 -5.18
CA ASP A 98 30.24 -18.15 -5.71
C ASP A 98 30.11 -19.33 -4.72
N GLU A 99 30.66 -19.22 -3.50
CA GLU A 99 30.61 -20.30 -2.54
C GLU A 99 29.20 -20.47 -1.97
N LYS A 100 28.76 -21.73 -1.89
CA LYS A 100 27.43 -22.09 -1.37
C LYS A 100 27.13 -21.49 0.01
N ASN A 101 28.18 -21.37 0.85
CA ASN A 101 28.03 -20.82 2.20
C ASN A 101 27.69 -19.34 2.20
N ASP A 102 28.26 -18.55 1.28
CA ASP A 102 27.96 -17.12 1.17
C ASP A 102 26.51 -16.87 0.71
N ILE A 103 26.03 -17.68 -0.25
CA ILE A 103 24.62 -17.62 -0.70
C ILE A 103 23.67 -17.90 0.47
N VAL A 104 23.95 -18.94 1.26
CA VAL A 104 23.15 -19.29 2.44
C VAL A 104 23.18 -18.17 3.48
N GLU A 105 24.32 -17.52 3.70
CA GLU A 105 24.45 -16.41 4.62
C GLU A 105 23.63 -15.20 4.16
N GLY A 106 23.71 -14.81 2.88
CA GLY A 106 22.98 -13.67 2.33
C GLY A 106 21.47 -13.85 2.38
N LEU A 107 20.99 -15.02 1.96
CA LEU A 107 19.55 -15.36 2.03
C LEU A 107 19.09 -15.49 3.49
N GLY A 108 19.91 -16.07 4.36
CA GLY A 108 19.65 -16.16 5.81
C GLY A 108 19.64 -14.80 6.52
N ALA A 109 20.31 -13.79 5.97
CA ALA A 109 20.24 -12.42 6.44
C ALA A 109 18.95 -11.69 6.01
N GLY A 110 18.16 -12.30 5.12
CA GLY A 110 16.87 -11.77 4.65
C GLY A 110 16.91 -11.13 3.26
N ALA A 111 17.97 -11.37 2.47
CA ALA A 111 17.96 -11.06 1.05
C ALA A 111 16.95 -11.97 0.32
N ASP A 112 16.27 -11.41 -0.66
CA ASP A 112 15.28 -12.15 -1.47
C ASP A 112 15.95 -12.87 -2.63
N ASP A 113 17.11 -12.35 -3.09
CA ASP A 113 17.86 -12.92 -4.20
C ASP A 113 19.33 -12.49 -4.15
N TYR A 114 20.13 -13.11 -5.00
CA TYR A 114 21.54 -12.75 -5.18
C TYR A 114 21.94 -12.84 -6.66
N ILE A 115 22.98 -12.11 -7.04
CA ILE A 115 23.57 -12.12 -8.38
C ILE A 115 25.09 -12.13 -8.24
N ALA A 116 25.75 -13.09 -8.89
CA ALA A 116 27.20 -13.18 -8.91
C ALA A 116 27.81 -12.12 -9.86
N LYS A 117 28.93 -11.53 -9.46
CA LYS A 117 29.76 -10.65 -10.28
C LYS A 117 30.84 -11.48 -11.02
N PRO A 118 31.06 -11.27 -12.33
CA PRO A 118 30.39 -10.32 -13.21
C PRO A 118 29.01 -10.80 -13.63
N PHE A 119 28.01 -9.92 -13.55
CA PHE A 119 26.61 -10.26 -13.84
C PHE A 119 26.25 -10.13 -15.33
N ASP A 120 25.37 -11.00 -15.79
CA ASP A 120 24.72 -10.88 -17.08
C ASP A 120 23.52 -9.91 -17.02
N LYS A 121 23.36 -9.08 -18.07
CA LYS A 121 22.26 -8.10 -18.13
C LYS A 121 20.88 -8.77 -18.18
N GLY A 122 20.77 -9.92 -18.81
CA GLY A 122 19.52 -10.68 -18.92
C GLY A 122 19.13 -11.26 -17.55
N GLU A 123 20.11 -11.81 -16.82
CA GLU A 123 19.90 -12.29 -15.46
C GLU A 123 19.48 -11.17 -14.53
N LEU A 124 20.21 -10.06 -14.51
CA LEU A 124 19.86 -8.87 -13.72
C LEU A 124 18.43 -8.41 -13.98
N ARG A 125 18.04 -8.32 -15.27
CA ARG A 125 16.70 -7.94 -15.64
C ARG A 125 15.64 -8.91 -15.13
N ALA A 126 15.88 -10.21 -15.29
CA ALA A 126 14.94 -11.24 -14.84
C ALA A 126 14.70 -11.17 -13.31
N ARG A 127 15.77 -10.98 -12.52
CA ARG A 127 15.71 -10.85 -11.06
C ARG A 127 14.95 -9.58 -10.63
N ILE A 128 15.24 -8.46 -11.28
CA ILE A 128 14.52 -7.19 -11.01
C ILE A 128 13.04 -7.29 -11.39
N ASP A 129 12.69 -7.95 -12.50
CA ASP A 129 11.30 -8.16 -12.90
C ASP A 129 10.55 -9.08 -11.92
N VAL A 130 11.22 -10.04 -11.31
CA VAL A 130 10.67 -10.84 -10.19
C VAL A 130 10.44 -9.93 -8.98
N GLY A 131 11.47 -9.18 -8.56
CA GLY A 131 11.40 -8.28 -7.42
C GLY A 131 10.28 -7.24 -7.56
N ARG A 132 10.15 -6.64 -8.74
CA ARG A 132 9.06 -5.70 -9.05
C ARG A 132 7.69 -6.33 -8.80
N ARG A 133 7.46 -7.53 -9.32
CA ARG A 133 6.17 -8.24 -9.13
C ARG A 133 5.91 -8.57 -7.67
N VAL A 134 6.93 -8.98 -6.91
CA VAL A 134 6.81 -9.27 -5.48
C VAL A 134 6.42 -8.01 -4.71
N VAL A 135 7.13 -6.90 -4.92
CA VAL A 135 6.83 -5.60 -4.28
C VAL A 135 5.43 -5.10 -4.64
N GLU A 136 5.03 -5.19 -5.91
CA GLU A 136 3.69 -4.80 -6.35
C GLU A 136 2.60 -5.62 -5.63
N LEU A 137 2.79 -6.94 -5.50
CA LEU A 137 1.84 -7.82 -4.83
C LEU A 137 1.77 -7.57 -3.32
N GLN A 138 2.93 -7.39 -2.66
CA GLN A 138 2.99 -7.07 -1.22
C GLN A 138 2.32 -5.73 -0.92
N THR A 139 2.60 -4.70 -1.73
CA THR A 139 1.99 -3.38 -1.59
C THR A 139 0.48 -3.45 -1.75
N ALA A 140 0.00 -4.16 -2.78
CA ALA A 140 -1.44 -4.34 -3.01
C ALA A 140 -2.12 -5.10 -1.87
N LEU A 141 -1.44 -6.09 -1.27
CA LEU A 141 -1.94 -6.83 -0.11
C LEU A 141 -2.10 -5.93 1.11
N LEU A 142 -1.06 -5.15 1.44
CA LEU A 142 -1.10 -4.20 2.56
C LEU A 142 -2.17 -3.12 2.39
N GLU A 143 -2.34 -2.60 1.17
CA GLU A 143 -3.42 -1.65 0.89
C GLU A 143 -4.81 -2.28 1.09
N LYS A 144 -4.97 -3.53 0.65
CA LYS A 144 -6.20 -4.27 0.86
C LYS A 144 -6.50 -4.47 2.35
N GLU A 145 -5.52 -4.88 3.13
CA GLU A 145 -5.68 -5.07 4.58
C GLU A 145 -6.04 -3.76 5.29
N LYS A 146 -5.36 -2.65 4.96
CA LYS A 146 -5.70 -1.33 5.50
C LYS A 146 -7.14 -0.92 5.18
N LEU A 147 -7.58 -1.15 3.95
CA LEU A 147 -8.96 -0.86 3.55
C LEU A 147 -9.97 -1.75 4.28
N GLN A 148 -9.65 -3.03 4.50
CA GLN A 148 -10.51 -3.95 5.24
C GLN A 148 -10.74 -3.47 6.68
N VAL A 149 -9.68 -3.09 7.40
CA VAL A 149 -9.77 -2.54 8.75
C VAL A 149 -10.66 -1.29 8.78
N ILE A 150 -10.48 -0.37 7.83
CA ILE A 150 -11.32 0.85 7.72
C ILE A 150 -12.79 0.47 7.52
N PHE A 151 -13.09 -0.53 6.70
CA PHE A 151 -14.48 -0.96 6.46
C PHE A 151 -15.10 -1.62 7.68
N GLU A 152 -14.36 -2.45 8.41
CA GLU A 152 -14.83 -3.08 9.64
C GLU A 152 -15.14 -2.02 10.71
N MET A 153 -14.23 -1.07 10.93
CA MET A 153 -14.45 0.05 11.85
C MET A 153 -15.66 0.90 11.44
N THR A 154 -15.82 1.20 10.16
CA THR A 154 -16.96 1.96 9.65
C THR A 154 -18.27 1.23 9.91
N GLY A 155 -18.30 -0.10 9.74
CA GLY A 155 -19.46 -0.93 10.04
C GLY A 155 -19.88 -0.87 11.51
N ALA A 156 -18.91 -0.97 12.43
CA ALA A 156 -19.13 -0.86 13.87
C ALA A 156 -19.66 0.54 14.26
N ILE A 157 -19.03 1.61 13.76
CA ILE A 157 -19.45 2.98 14.03
C ILE A 157 -20.90 3.23 13.53
N CYS A 158 -21.23 2.75 12.32
CA CYS A 158 -22.60 2.88 11.79
C CYS A 158 -23.63 2.14 12.68
N HIS A 159 -23.25 1.01 13.29
CA HIS A 159 -24.12 0.28 14.19
C HIS A 159 -24.35 1.06 15.49
N GLU A 160 -23.29 1.56 16.11
CA GLU A 160 -23.36 2.36 17.33
C GLU A 160 -24.12 3.68 17.16
N LEU A 161 -23.97 4.34 16.00
CA LEU A 161 -24.74 5.55 15.69
C LEU A 161 -26.23 5.26 15.44
N SER A 162 -26.56 4.09 14.90
CA SER A 162 -27.96 3.75 14.58
C SER A 162 -28.83 3.64 15.84
N GLN A 163 -28.30 3.18 16.96
CA GLN A 163 -29.03 3.02 18.20
C GLN A 163 -29.53 4.36 18.78
N PRO A 164 -28.67 5.37 19.04
CA PRO A 164 -29.13 6.65 19.56
C PRO A 164 -30.05 7.40 18.56
N MET A 165 -29.78 7.28 17.26
CA MET A 165 -30.65 7.87 16.24
C MET A 165 -32.06 7.29 16.26
N GLN A 166 -32.21 5.96 16.43
CA GLN A 166 -33.52 5.32 16.56
C GLN A 166 -34.25 5.79 17.82
N ALA A 167 -33.55 5.93 18.95
CA ALA A 167 -34.12 6.43 20.17
C ALA A 167 -34.62 7.89 20.03
N ILE A 168 -33.80 8.76 19.41
CA ILE A 168 -34.18 10.18 19.19
C ILE A 168 -35.35 10.25 18.19
N SER A 169 -35.33 9.49 17.10
CA SER A 169 -36.43 9.46 16.12
C SER A 169 -37.73 9.00 16.75
N GLY A 170 -37.73 7.91 17.53
CA GLY A 170 -38.90 7.38 18.22
C GLY A 170 -39.46 8.36 19.25
N ASN A 171 -38.60 8.97 20.08
CA ASN A 171 -39.05 9.99 21.04
C ASN A 171 -39.63 11.23 20.33
N SER A 172 -39.03 11.67 19.24
CA SER A 172 -39.55 12.78 18.43
C SER A 172 -40.93 12.45 17.86
N GLU A 173 -41.16 11.22 17.40
CA GLU A 173 -42.48 10.77 16.92
C GLU A 173 -43.55 10.80 18.02
N LEU A 174 -43.20 10.26 19.19
CA LEU A 174 -44.13 10.29 20.35
C LEU A 174 -44.48 11.72 20.78
N MET A 175 -43.49 12.63 20.79
CA MET A 175 -43.73 14.06 21.08
C MET A 175 -44.62 14.73 20.03
N LEU A 176 -44.41 14.44 18.74
CA LEU A 176 -45.24 14.99 17.65
C LEU A 176 -46.70 14.51 17.71
N MET A 177 -46.94 13.30 18.23
CA MET A 177 -48.31 12.79 18.48
C MET A 177 -49.00 13.49 19.65
N SER A 178 -48.23 13.99 20.63
CA SER A 178 -48.77 14.58 21.88
C SER A 178 -48.87 16.11 21.78
N VAL A 179 -48.17 16.78 20.89
CA VAL A 179 -48.11 18.24 20.75
C VAL A 179 -49.01 18.68 19.61
N GLN A 180 -49.87 19.69 19.87
CA GLN A 180 -50.74 20.27 18.83
C GLN A 180 -49.92 21.01 17.76
N LYS A 181 -50.37 20.99 16.51
CA LYS A 181 -49.65 21.53 15.35
C LYS A 181 -49.38 23.03 15.41
N ASP A 182 -50.20 23.78 16.13
CA ASP A 182 -50.13 25.23 16.37
C ASP A 182 -49.11 25.59 17.50
N ASN A 183 -48.68 24.61 18.27
CA ASN A 183 -47.70 24.83 19.31
C ASN A 183 -46.31 25.13 18.68
N PRO A 184 -45.58 26.18 19.12
CA PRO A 184 -44.24 26.51 18.63
C PRO A 184 -43.21 25.35 18.71
N LEU A 185 -43.37 24.46 19.70
CA LEU A 185 -42.50 23.30 19.87
C LEU A 185 -42.65 22.25 18.76
N TYR A 186 -43.85 22.17 18.14
CA TYR A 186 -44.08 21.18 17.08
C TYR A 186 -43.08 21.31 15.94
N ARG A 187 -42.81 22.52 15.48
CA ARG A 187 -41.83 22.78 14.41
C ARG A 187 -40.42 22.42 14.80
N ASN A 188 -40.04 22.66 16.05
CA ASN A 188 -38.72 22.31 16.54
C ASN A 188 -38.50 20.77 16.60
N ILE A 189 -39.50 20.05 17.12
CA ILE A 189 -39.47 18.58 17.19
C ILE A 189 -39.42 17.96 15.76
N GLN A 190 -40.24 18.51 14.84
CA GLN A 190 -40.20 18.07 13.43
C GLN A 190 -38.80 18.26 12.83
N THR A 191 -38.17 19.41 13.08
CA THR A 191 -36.82 19.68 12.60
C THR A 191 -35.80 18.67 13.15
N ILE A 192 -35.91 18.34 14.45
CA ILE A 192 -35.03 17.31 15.06
C ILE A 192 -35.22 15.95 14.37
N LYS A 193 -36.47 15.53 14.19
CA LYS A 193 -36.82 14.29 13.50
C LYS A 193 -36.21 14.23 12.09
N ASP A 194 -36.44 15.30 11.31
CA ASP A 194 -35.92 15.36 9.93
C ASP A 194 -34.41 15.26 9.86
N GLN A 195 -33.68 15.87 10.82
CA GLN A 195 -32.22 15.76 10.89
C GLN A 195 -31.75 14.33 11.27
N VAL A 196 -32.45 13.70 12.21
CA VAL A 196 -32.11 12.32 12.60
C VAL A 196 -32.39 11.34 11.45
N ASP A 197 -33.49 11.50 10.74
CA ASP A 197 -33.82 10.70 9.55
C ASP A 197 -32.77 10.90 8.43
N ARG A 198 -32.31 12.14 8.24
CA ARG A 198 -31.20 12.45 7.32
C ARG A 198 -29.90 11.75 7.74
N MET A 199 -29.54 11.78 9.03
CA MET A 199 -28.39 11.05 9.55
C MET A 199 -28.52 9.55 9.34
N GLY A 200 -29.71 8.98 9.57
CA GLY A 200 -30.02 7.57 9.31
C GLY A 200 -29.83 7.18 7.85
N ASN A 201 -30.19 8.07 6.92
CA ASN A 201 -29.97 7.84 5.50
C ASN A 201 -28.47 7.88 5.11
N ILE A 202 -27.70 8.76 5.73
CA ILE A 202 -26.23 8.82 5.52
C ILE A 202 -25.57 7.55 6.03
N THR A 203 -25.89 7.11 7.25
CA THR A 203 -25.32 5.87 7.82
C THR A 203 -25.70 4.62 7.03
N LYS A 204 -26.95 4.55 6.51
CA LYS A 204 -27.37 3.47 5.61
C LYS A 204 -26.57 3.46 4.31
N LYS A 205 -26.33 4.62 3.69
CA LYS A 205 -25.48 4.72 2.48
C LYS A 205 -24.05 4.26 2.77
N LEU A 206 -23.48 4.70 3.87
CA LEU A 206 -22.12 4.33 4.29
C LEU A 206 -22.00 2.81 4.52
N LYS A 207 -22.97 2.20 5.21
CA LYS A 207 -23.04 0.75 5.43
C LYS A 207 -23.21 -0.05 4.14
N ARG A 208 -23.89 0.49 3.13
CA ARG A 208 -23.99 -0.16 1.81
C ARG A 208 -22.65 -0.17 1.09
N VAL A 209 -21.92 0.94 1.09
CA VAL A 209 -20.58 1.04 0.46
C VAL A 209 -19.60 0.04 1.09
N THR A 210 -19.57 -0.04 2.42
CA THR A 210 -18.72 -1.01 3.14
C THR A 210 -19.09 -2.45 2.80
N ARG A 211 -20.37 -2.78 2.77
CA ARG A 211 -20.83 -4.16 2.50
C ARG A 211 -20.60 -4.61 1.05
N TYR A 212 -20.70 -3.70 0.09
CA TYR A 212 -20.47 -4.00 -1.33
C TYR A 212 -18.98 -4.25 -1.58
N LYS A 213 -18.10 -3.39 -1.10
CA LYS A 213 -16.66 -3.54 -1.29
C LYS A 213 -16.10 -4.78 -0.58
N THR A 214 -16.59 -5.14 0.61
CA THR A 214 -16.15 -6.35 1.31
C THR A 214 -16.50 -7.62 0.53
N LYS A 215 -17.65 -7.68 -0.14
CA LYS A 215 -18.03 -8.84 -0.98
C LYS A 215 -17.18 -8.97 -2.25
N ASP A 216 -16.85 -7.85 -2.89
CA ASP A 216 -16.10 -7.85 -4.15
C ASP A 216 -14.62 -8.19 -3.92
N TYR A 217 -14.03 -7.79 -2.78
CA TYR A 217 -12.67 -8.17 -2.41
C TYR A 217 -12.52 -9.66 -2.09
N ILE A 218 -13.56 -10.33 -1.57
CA ILE A 218 -13.54 -11.77 -1.31
C ILE A 218 -13.64 -12.58 -2.61
N ASN A 219 -14.28 -12.06 -3.66
CA ASN A 219 -14.59 -12.77 -4.91
C ASN A 219 -13.77 -12.31 -6.14
N SER A 220 -12.72 -11.54 -6.00
CA SER A 220 -11.76 -11.19 -7.08
C SER A 220 -12.40 -10.70 -8.39
N LYS A 221 -13.47 -9.90 -8.34
CA LYS A 221 -14.01 -9.19 -9.50
C LYS A 221 -14.07 -7.69 -9.21
N ILE A 222 -13.22 -6.93 -9.90
CA ILE A 222 -13.33 -5.48 -10.01
C ILE A 222 -14.62 -5.18 -10.79
N ILE A 223 -15.67 -4.76 -10.10
CA ILE A 223 -16.89 -4.26 -10.72
C ILE A 223 -16.85 -2.75 -10.68
N ASP A 224 -16.93 -2.18 -11.88
CA ASP A 224 -17.00 -0.75 -12.19
C ASP A 224 -18.22 -0.11 -11.49
N LEU A 225 -17.99 0.94 -10.69
CA LEU A 225 -19.01 1.60 -9.87
C LEU A 225 -19.91 2.56 -10.66
N ASP A 226 -19.71 2.72 -11.97
CA ASP A 226 -20.46 3.66 -12.79
C ASP A 226 -21.64 3.06 -13.58
N SER A 227 -21.91 1.75 -13.46
CA SER A 227 -22.95 1.09 -14.28
C SER A 227 -24.28 0.80 -13.57
N SER A 228 -24.52 1.29 -12.35
CA SER A 228 -25.77 1.04 -11.62
C SER A 228 -26.59 2.30 -11.31
N SER A 229 -26.61 3.26 -12.23
CA SER A 229 -27.58 4.37 -12.18
C SER A 229 -28.31 4.46 -13.51
N THR A 230 -29.30 3.62 -13.72
CA THR A 230 -30.47 3.85 -14.58
C THR A 230 -31.57 2.84 -14.30
N PRO A 231 -32.82 3.19 -14.56
CA PRO A 231 -33.92 3.47 -13.61
C PRO A 231 -34.59 2.23 -13.08
#